data_d8881f62d1831b4806e7c2c69c357f65
#
_entry.id   d8881f62d1831b4806e7c2c69c357f65
#
_cell.length_a   1.000
_cell.length_b   1.000
_cell.length_c   1.000
_cell.angle_alpha   90.00
_cell.angle_beta   90.00
_cell.angle_gamma   90.00
#
_symmetry.space_group_name_H-M   'P 1'
#
loop_
_entity.id
_entity.type
_entity.pdbx_description
1 polymer ?
#
loop_
_entity_poly.entity_id
_entity_poly.type
_entity_poly.pdbx_seq_one_letter_code
_entity_poly.pdbx_strand_id
1 'polypeptide(L)'
;FAYEDQRVIDVVLMGHEEMWACMREKDAIYANPEASEEGYLHAAELEHYFAEYGGYTAEARAGELLLGVGIPAEQHGGPMSEVAPGWKLRVLLAQALFSNPEILLLDEPTNNLDIATIRWLEEVLNDRGSTMIIISHDRHFLNQVCTHMADLDYGKITVYPGNYDDFMEASSQARQQQANANARAKERISELQEFVRRFSANKSKAKQATSRMKLIDKLKPEDIKPSSRQYPWIRFEYDEKEKLHRQAL
;
A
#
# COMPACT_ATOMS: atom_id res chain seq x y z
N PHE A 1 0.40 10.35 21.16
CA PHE A 1 -0.42 9.19 20.81
C PHE A 1 -1.74 9.22 21.57
N ALA A 2 -2.83 8.72 20.99
CA ALA A 2 -4.17 8.82 21.56
C ALA A 2 -4.44 7.87 22.75
N TYR A 3 -3.56 6.91 23.03
CA TYR A 3 -3.80 5.79 23.96
C TYR A 3 -2.77 5.71 25.10
N GLU A 4 -2.12 6.82 25.47
CA GLU A 4 -0.97 6.82 26.40
C GLU A 4 -1.29 6.19 27.78
N ASP A 5 -2.50 6.38 28.29
CA ASP A 5 -2.94 5.88 29.59
C ASP A 5 -3.60 4.50 29.56
N GLN A 6 -3.77 3.91 28.37
CA GLN A 6 -4.40 2.61 28.20
C GLN A 6 -3.35 1.48 28.31
N ARG A 7 -3.80 0.29 28.77
CA ARG A 7 -2.94 -0.90 28.74
C ARG A 7 -2.69 -1.28 27.28
N VAL A 8 -1.48 -1.77 26.97
CA VAL A 8 -1.09 -2.18 25.62
C VAL A 8 -2.07 -3.20 25.03
N ILE A 9 -2.48 -4.21 25.81
CA ILE A 9 -3.43 -5.24 25.37
C ILE A 9 -4.82 -4.65 25.10
N ASP A 10 -5.28 -3.68 25.92
CA ASP A 10 -6.57 -3.05 25.73
C ASP A 10 -6.61 -2.23 24.42
N VAL A 11 -5.50 -1.60 24.06
CA VAL A 11 -5.39 -0.90 22.77
C VAL A 11 -5.62 -1.86 21.60
N VAL A 12 -5.10 -3.07 21.67
CA VAL A 12 -5.34 -4.10 20.62
C VAL A 12 -6.81 -4.54 20.63
N LEU A 13 -7.41 -4.80 21.80
CA LEU A 13 -8.81 -5.19 21.93
C LEU A 13 -9.78 -4.13 21.39
N MET A 14 -9.45 -2.82 21.53
CA MET A 14 -10.21 -1.71 20.97
C MET A 14 -10.31 -1.76 19.42
N GLY A 15 -9.50 -2.57 18.75
CA GLY A 15 -9.62 -2.81 17.31
C GLY A 15 -10.96 -3.43 16.91
N HIS A 16 -11.61 -4.17 17.80
CA HIS A 16 -12.98 -4.65 17.60
C HIS A 16 -13.94 -3.82 18.47
N GLU A 17 -14.41 -2.69 17.92
CA GLU A 17 -15.17 -1.66 18.65
C GLU A 17 -16.41 -2.24 19.37
N GLU A 18 -17.19 -3.07 18.68
CA GLU A 18 -18.44 -3.64 19.23
C GLU A 18 -18.15 -4.61 20.39
N MET A 19 -17.17 -5.50 20.23
CA MET A 19 -16.74 -6.40 21.30
C MET A 19 -16.22 -5.62 22.52
N TRP A 20 -15.40 -4.58 22.26
CA TRP A 20 -14.84 -3.72 23.30
C TRP A 20 -15.94 -2.97 24.07
N ALA A 21 -16.93 -2.42 23.34
CA ALA A 21 -18.08 -1.74 23.94
C ALA A 21 -18.87 -2.71 24.83
N CYS A 22 -19.23 -3.89 24.34
CA CYS A 22 -19.91 -4.93 25.12
C CYS A 22 -19.13 -5.31 26.39
N MET A 23 -17.81 -5.49 26.27
CA MET A 23 -16.95 -5.81 27.41
C MET A 23 -16.98 -4.73 28.48
N ARG A 24 -16.79 -3.48 28.08
CA ARG A 24 -16.74 -2.33 29.00
C ARG A 24 -18.06 -2.10 29.70
N GLU A 25 -19.16 -2.20 28.96
CA GLU A 25 -20.49 -1.93 29.49
C GLU A 25 -20.94 -3.02 30.47
N LYS A 26 -20.79 -4.30 30.09
CA LYS A 26 -21.12 -5.41 31.00
C LYS A 26 -20.28 -5.41 32.27
N ASP A 27 -18.96 -5.13 32.14
CA ASP A 27 -18.08 -5.08 33.30
C ASP A 27 -18.43 -3.94 34.24
N ALA A 28 -18.83 -2.77 33.70
CA ALA A 28 -19.31 -1.65 34.50
C ALA A 28 -20.62 -1.96 35.25
N ILE A 29 -21.55 -2.70 34.62
CA ILE A 29 -22.80 -3.13 35.28
C ILE A 29 -22.49 -4.14 36.38
N TYR A 30 -21.66 -5.15 36.13
CA TYR A 30 -21.30 -6.14 37.13
C TYR A 30 -20.48 -5.58 38.29
N ALA A 31 -19.69 -4.52 38.04
CA ALA A 31 -18.94 -3.81 39.08
C ALA A 31 -19.81 -2.89 39.94
N ASN A 32 -21.05 -2.60 39.56
CA ASN A 32 -21.96 -1.74 40.29
C ASN A 32 -22.79 -2.53 41.28
N PRO A 33 -22.58 -2.43 42.62
CA PRO A 33 -23.36 -3.15 43.63
C PRO A 33 -24.83 -2.75 43.67
N GLU A 34 -25.21 -1.57 43.13
CA GLU A 34 -26.56 -1.04 43.10
C GLU A 34 -27.22 -1.21 41.71
N ALA A 35 -26.72 -2.10 40.89
CA ALA A 35 -27.30 -2.36 39.58
C ALA A 35 -28.73 -2.93 39.74
N SER A 36 -29.65 -2.44 38.90
CA SER A 36 -31.02 -2.92 38.87
C SER A 36 -31.13 -4.29 38.24
N GLU A 37 -32.27 -4.98 38.49
CA GLU A 37 -32.55 -6.26 37.81
C GLU A 37 -32.54 -6.12 36.28
N GLU A 38 -33.09 -5.02 35.76
CA GLU A 38 -33.02 -4.68 34.33
C GLU A 38 -31.57 -4.52 33.86
N GLY A 39 -30.69 -3.91 34.70
CA GLY A 39 -29.26 -3.80 34.40
C GLY A 39 -28.59 -5.17 34.27
N TYR A 40 -28.89 -6.11 35.18
CA TYR A 40 -28.32 -7.48 35.06
C TYR A 40 -28.85 -8.25 33.85
N LEU A 41 -30.11 -8.05 33.45
CA LEU A 41 -30.65 -8.63 32.22
C LEU A 41 -29.92 -8.06 30.99
N HIS A 42 -29.70 -6.75 30.95
CA HIS A 42 -28.92 -6.10 29.88
C HIS A 42 -27.48 -6.61 29.85
N ALA A 43 -26.83 -6.77 31.01
CA ALA A 43 -25.48 -7.33 31.05
C ALA A 43 -25.42 -8.77 30.51
N ALA A 44 -26.47 -9.56 30.75
CA ALA A 44 -26.55 -10.91 30.17
C ALA A 44 -26.72 -10.92 28.65
N GLU A 45 -27.44 -9.94 28.09
CA GLU A 45 -27.51 -9.75 26.62
C GLU A 45 -26.13 -9.34 26.04
N LEU A 46 -25.45 -8.40 26.70
CA LEU A 46 -24.08 -8.00 26.30
C LEU A 46 -23.09 -9.14 26.40
N GLU A 47 -23.24 -10.04 27.40
CA GLU A 47 -22.42 -11.25 27.53
C GLU A 47 -22.61 -12.19 26.34
N HIS A 48 -23.84 -12.30 25.84
CA HIS A 48 -24.13 -13.10 24.65
C HIS A 48 -23.41 -12.53 23.40
N TYR A 49 -23.51 -11.23 23.13
CA TYR A 49 -22.80 -10.60 22.03
C TYR A 49 -21.28 -10.69 22.20
N PHE A 50 -20.78 -10.48 23.42
CA PHE A 50 -19.35 -10.63 23.71
C PHE A 50 -18.85 -12.05 23.39
N ALA A 51 -19.66 -13.08 23.70
CA ALA A 51 -19.34 -14.45 23.34
C ALA A 51 -19.36 -14.69 21.82
N GLU A 52 -20.33 -14.13 21.08
CA GLU A 52 -20.40 -14.20 19.61
C GLU A 52 -19.19 -13.57 18.93
N TYR A 53 -18.68 -12.46 19.44
CA TYR A 53 -17.46 -11.81 18.95
C TYR A 53 -16.18 -12.54 19.38
N GLY A 54 -16.28 -13.68 20.05
CA GLY A 54 -15.14 -14.45 20.54
C GLY A 54 -14.39 -13.76 21.68
N GLY A 55 -15.11 -12.99 22.51
CA GLY A 55 -14.54 -12.19 23.59
C GLY A 55 -13.76 -13.00 24.63
N TYR A 56 -14.16 -14.24 24.92
CA TYR A 56 -13.45 -15.12 25.87
C TYR A 56 -12.03 -15.51 25.44
N THR A 57 -11.74 -15.48 24.15
CA THR A 57 -10.40 -15.75 23.60
C THR A 57 -9.70 -14.49 23.13
N ALA A 58 -10.32 -13.33 23.27
CA ALA A 58 -9.85 -12.07 22.74
C ALA A 58 -8.49 -11.65 23.31
N GLU A 59 -8.29 -11.75 24.62
CA GLU A 59 -7.00 -11.45 25.25
C GLU A 59 -5.87 -12.36 24.76
N ALA A 60 -6.15 -13.66 24.61
CA ALA A 60 -5.16 -14.61 24.09
C ALA A 60 -4.76 -14.26 22.66
N ARG A 61 -5.73 -14.00 21.78
CA ARG A 61 -5.49 -13.56 20.39
C ARG A 61 -4.74 -12.24 20.31
N ALA A 62 -5.11 -11.27 21.15
CA ALA A 62 -4.42 -9.98 21.22
C ALA A 62 -2.97 -10.16 21.70
N GLY A 63 -2.74 -11.03 22.69
CA GLY A 63 -1.40 -11.37 23.17
C GLY A 63 -0.54 -12.05 22.10
N GLU A 64 -1.10 -12.97 21.33
CA GLU A 64 -0.41 -13.62 20.20
C GLU A 64 0.02 -12.60 19.14
N LEU A 65 -0.87 -11.66 18.76
CA LEU A 65 -0.54 -10.60 17.83
C LEU A 65 0.55 -9.67 18.37
N LEU A 66 0.48 -9.30 19.65
CA LEU A 66 1.50 -8.47 20.29
C LEU A 66 2.87 -9.16 20.31
N LEU A 67 2.92 -10.46 20.63
CA LEU A 67 4.16 -11.25 20.54
C LEU A 67 4.68 -11.29 19.10
N GLY A 68 3.81 -11.48 18.14
CA GLY A 68 4.15 -11.52 16.72
C GLY A 68 4.77 -10.21 16.21
N VAL A 69 4.25 -9.05 16.64
CA VAL A 69 4.85 -7.75 16.32
C VAL A 69 6.06 -7.40 17.20
N GLY A 70 6.51 -8.33 18.06
CA GLY A 70 7.71 -8.22 18.87
C GLY A 70 7.53 -7.53 20.23
N ILE A 71 6.29 -7.28 20.70
CA ILE A 71 6.03 -6.74 22.04
C ILE A 71 6.07 -7.88 23.05
N PRO A 72 7.01 -7.91 24.02
CA PRO A 72 7.13 -8.98 24.98
C PRO A 72 5.95 -9.01 25.95
N ALA A 73 5.60 -10.21 26.44
CA ALA A 73 4.41 -10.45 27.28
C ALA A 73 4.37 -9.60 28.57
N GLU A 74 5.52 -9.27 29.13
CA GLU A 74 5.65 -8.45 30.33
C GLU A 74 5.13 -7.02 30.13
N GLN A 75 5.13 -6.55 28.88
CA GLN A 75 4.65 -5.20 28.51
C GLN A 75 3.15 -5.16 28.18
N HIS A 76 2.49 -6.31 27.96
CA HIS A 76 1.07 -6.35 27.53
C HIS A 76 0.12 -5.70 28.55
N GLY A 77 0.39 -5.87 29.85
CA GLY A 77 -0.40 -5.30 30.94
C GLY A 77 0.01 -3.88 31.32
N GLY A 78 1.13 -3.38 30.82
CA GLY A 78 1.63 -2.03 31.10
C GLY A 78 0.93 -0.95 30.26
N PRO A 79 1.10 0.34 30.63
CA PRO A 79 0.53 1.45 29.89
C PRO A 79 1.28 1.71 28.57
N MET A 80 0.57 2.20 27.55
CA MET A 80 1.17 2.58 26.25
C MET A 80 2.27 3.64 26.38
N SER A 81 2.23 4.49 27.42
CA SER A 81 3.24 5.51 27.67
C SER A 81 4.64 4.93 27.90
N GLU A 82 4.74 3.72 28.46
CA GLU A 82 6.00 3.02 28.70
C GLU A 82 6.57 2.31 27.45
N VAL A 83 5.76 2.13 26.42
CA VAL A 83 6.20 1.54 25.15
C VAL A 83 7.04 2.56 24.37
N ALA A 84 8.19 2.15 23.87
CA ALA A 84 9.07 3.01 23.07
C ALA A 84 8.32 3.56 21.82
N PRO A 85 8.54 4.82 21.42
CA PRO A 85 7.75 5.47 20.37
C PRO A 85 7.64 4.71 19.04
N GLY A 86 8.74 4.09 18.57
CA GLY A 86 8.75 3.27 17.36
C GLY A 86 7.96 1.96 17.50
N TRP A 87 7.79 1.47 18.72
CA TRP A 87 7.07 0.23 19.02
C TRP A 87 5.56 0.46 19.19
N LYS A 88 5.14 1.69 19.50
CA LYS A 88 3.71 2.05 19.54
C LYS A 88 3.01 1.80 18.22
N LEU A 89 3.68 2.02 17.09
CA LEU A 89 3.15 1.70 15.75
C LEU A 89 2.92 0.19 15.57
N ARG A 90 3.77 -0.65 16.17
CA ARG A 90 3.59 -2.12 16.15
C ARG A 90 2.32 -2.53 16.91
N VAL A 91 2.02 -1.88 18.04
CA VAL A 91 0.77 -2.11 18.78
C VAL A 91 -0.45 -1.71 17.95
N LEU A 92 -0.39 -0.58 17.24
CA LEU A 92 -1.48 -0.16 16.33
C LEU A 92 -1.63 -1.11 15.12
N LEU A 93 -0.54 -1.69 14.64
CA LEU A 93 -0.63 -2.74 13.62
C LEU A 93 -1.33 -3.99 14.17
N ALA A 94 -0.99 -4.42 15.39
CA ALA A 94 -1.68 -5.52 16.06
C ALA A 94 -3.17 -5.22 16.27
N GLN A 95 -3.53 -3.98 16.64
CA GLN A 95 -4.92 -3.50 16.74
C GLN A 95 -5.68 -3.65 15.42
N ALA A 96 -5.08 -3.19 14.31
CA ALA A 96 -5.68 -3.28 12.97
C ALA A 96 -5.85 -4.75 12.51
N LEU A 97 -4.90 -5.62 12.84
CA LEU A 97 -4.99 -7.05 12.55
C LEU A 97 -6.02 -7.77 13.43
N PHE A 98 -6.18 -7.35 14.69
CA PHE A 98 -7.11 -7.94 15.64
C PHE A 98 -8.56 -7.77 15.21
N SER A 99 -8.93 -6.62 14.66
CA SER A 99 -10.28 -6.31 14.19
C SER A 99 -10.77 -7.24 13.07
N ASN A 100 -9.87 -7.97 12.43
CA ASN A 100 -10.14 -8.87 11.31
C ASN A 100 -11.08 -8.27 10.23
N PRO A 101 -10.78 -7.08 9.69
CA PRO A 101 -11.66 -6.37 8.78
C PRO A 101 -11.77 -7.09 7.43
N GLU A 102 -12.89 -6.90 6.71
CA GLU A 102 -13.08 -7.38 5.34
C GLU A 102 -12.13 -6.67 4.36
N ILE A 103 -11.81 -5.40 4.63
CA ILE A 103 -10.87 -4.58 3.86
C ILE A 103 -9.81 -4.02 4.79
N LEU A 104 -8.54 -4.37 4.53
CA LEU A 104 -7.39 -3.91 5.30
C LEU A 104 -6.54 -2.95 4.46
N LEU A 105 -6.29 -1.75 5.00
CA LEU A 105 -5.45 -0.73 4.38
C LEU A 105 -4.16 -0.58 5.18
N LEU A 106 -3.02 -0.84 4.55
CA LEU A 106 -1.70 -0.75 5.17
C LEU A 106 -0.82 0.24 4.40
N ASP A 107 -0.31 1.24 5.10
CA ASP A 107 0.64 2.21 4.56
C ASP A 107 2.00 2.02 5.24
N GLU A 108 2.99 1.59 4.45
CA GLU A 108 4.37 1.29 4.89
C GLU A 108 4.43 0.39 6.15
N PRO A 109 3.75 -0.78 6.18
CA PRO A 109 3.64 -1.59 7.39
C PRO A 109 4.96 -2.22 7.84
N THR A 110 5.97 -2.29 6.97
CA THR A 110 7.30 -2.84 7.26
C THR A 110 8.23 -1.84 7.94
N ASN A 111 7.86 -0.56 7.98
CA ASN A 111 8.69 0.45 8.62
C ASN A 111 8.86 0.18 10.12
N ASN A 112 10.10 0.28 10.59
CA ASN A 112 10.51 0.04 11.98
C ASN A 112 10.29 -1.41 12.47
N LEU A 113 10.10 -2.38 11.56
CA LEU A 113 10.08 -3.79 11.87
C LEU A 113 11.45 -4.42 11.62
N ASP A 114 11.82 -5.39 12.43
CA ASP A 114 12.94 -6.27 12.15
C ASP A 114 12.53 -7.40 11.18
N ILE A 115 13.52 -8.10 10.63
CA ILE A 115 13.31 -9.14 9.61
C ILE A 115 12.41 -10.27 10.12
N ALA A 116 12.51 -10.64 11.41
CA ALA A 116 11.68 -11.71 11.96
C ALA A 116 10.22 -11.29 12.04
N THR A 117 9.96 -10.06 12.48
CA THR A 117 8.61 -9.46 12.53
C THR A 117 8.03 -9.29 11.12
N ILE A 118 8.83 -8.91 10.11
CA ILE A 118 8.36 -8.81 8.72
C ILE A 118 7.91 -10.17 8.20
N ARG A 119 8.69 -11.24 8.42
CA ARG A 119 8.31 -12.59 8.01
C ARG A 119 7.03 -13.08 8.68
N TRP A 120 6.90 -12.82 9.98
CA TRP A 120 5.68 -13.12 10.70
C TRP A 120 4.47 -12.35 10.10
N LEU A 121 4.67 -11.07 9.76
CA LEU A 121 3.61 -10.26 9.13
C LEU A 121 3.22 -10.81 7.75
N GLU A 122 4.20 -11.24 6.93
CA GLU A 122 3.97 -11.89 5.65
C GLU A 122 3.09 -13.15 5.81
N GLU A 123 3.39 -14.00 6.79
CA GLU A 123 2.59 -15.20 7.10
C GLU A 123 1.16 -14.83 7.50
N VAL A 124 1.00 -13.91 8.45
CA VAL A 124 -0.32 -13.45 8.93
C VAL A 124 -1.16 -12.85 7.80
N LEU A 125 -0.56 -12.06 6.91
CA LEU A 125 -1.29 -11.44 5.81
C LEU A 125 -1.65 -12.45 4.72
N ASN A 126 -0.80 -13.43 4.43
CA ASN A 126 -1.07 -14.49 3.45
C ASN A 126 -2.17 -15.45 3.91
N ASP A 127 -2.27 -15.69 5.23
CA ASP A 127 -3.33 -16.54 5.79
C ASP A 127 -4.71 -15.87 5.82
N ARG A 128 -4.77 -14.56 5.57
CA ARG A 128 -6.04 -13.81 5.57
C ARG A 128 -6.76 -13.95 4.23
N GLY A 129 -8.05 -14.23 4.30
CA GLY A 129 -8.95 -14.21 3.15
C GLY A 129 -9.54 -12.84 2.79
N SER A 130 -9.14 -11.77 3.51
CA SER A 130 -9.68 -10.41 3.31
C SER A 130 -9.02 -9.68 2.15
N THR A 131 -9.73 -8.69 1.60
CA THR A 131 -9.14 -7.77 0.60
C THR A 131 -8.16 -6.82 1.27
N MET A 132 -6.97 -6.69 0.70
CA MET A 132 -5.93 -5.81 1.26
C MET A 132 -5.43 -4.83 0.21
N ILE A 133 -5.19 -3.58 0.63
CA ILE A 133 -4.46 -2.57 -0.14
C ILE A 133 -3.22 -2.20 0.66
N ILE A 134 -2.05 -2.45 0.09
CA ILE A 134 -0.77 -2.26 0.75
C ILE A 134 0.05 -1.26 -0.06
N ILE A 135 0.56 -0.24 0.61
CA ILE A 135 1.55 0.68 0.08
C ILE A 135 2.88 0.34 0.76
N SER A 136 3.91 0.01 -0.01
CA SER A 136 5.23 -0.28 0.53
C SER A 136 6.35 0.01 -0.48
N HIS A 137 7.52 0.35 0.02
CA HIS A 137 8.76 0.44 -0.73
C HIS A 137 9.60 -0.84 -0.65
N ASP A 138 9.22 -1.78 0.19
CA ASP A 138 9.89 -3.08 0.33
C ASP A 138 9.43 -4.05 -0.77
N ARG A 139 10.31 -4.24 -1.76
CA ARG A 139 10.03 -5.12 -2.91
C ARG A 139 9.87 -6.57 -2.51
N HIS A 140 10.64 -7.03 -1.52
CA HIS A 140 10.55 -8.41 -1.05
C HIS A 140 9.17 -8.67 -0.44
N PHE A 141 8.76 -7.79 0.45
CA PHE A 141 7.45 -7.85 1.09
C PHE A 141 6.29 -7.83 0.06
N LEU A 142 6.35 -6.91 -0.93
CA LEU A 142 5.35 -6.85 -2.00
C LEU A 142 5.32 -8.15 -2.83
N ASN A 143 6.47 -8.76 -3.10
CA ASN A 143 6.55 -10.03 -3.83
C ASN A 143 5.95 -11.20 -3.05
N GLN A 144 6.05 -11.19 -1.72
CA GLN A 144 5.55 -12.28 -0.88
C GLN A 144 4.03 -12.20 -0.62
N VAL A 145 3.48 -10.98 -0.54
CA VAL A 145 2.11 -10.77 -0.06
C VAL A 145 1.14 -10.37 -1.18
N CYS A 146 1.59 -9.60 -2.19
CA CYS A 146 0.69 -9.03 -3.17
C CYS A 146 0.42 -9.98 -4.34
N THR A 147 -0.86 -10.12 -4.70
CA THR A 147 -1.33 -10.87 -5.87
C THR A 147 -1.56 -9.98 -7.10
N HIS A 148 -1.65 -8.67 -6.88
CA HIS A 148 -1.84 -7.65 -7.91
C HIS A 148 -1.04 -6.41 -7.55
N MET A 149 -0.55 -5.72 -8.57
CA MET A 149 0.12 -4.43 -8.41
C MET A 149 -0.71 -3.32 -9.03
N ALA A 150 -0.93 -2.24 -8.27
CA ALA A 150 -1.63 -1.04 -8.74
C ALA A 150 -0.61 0.09 -8.96
N ASP A 151 -0.39 0.45 -10.21
CA ASP A 151 0.48 1.57 -10.59
C ASP A 151 -0.33 2.86 -10.73
N LEU A 152 -0.03 3.83 -9.87
CA LEU A 152 -0.62 5.17 -9.91
C LEU A 152 0.35 6.12 -10.60
N ASP A 153 0.04 6.49 -11.85
CA ASP A 153 0.83 7.46 -12.61
C ASP A 153 -0.08 8.44 -13.37
N TYR A 154 0.26 9.73 -13.37
CA TYR A 154 -0.52 10.82 -13.99
C TYR A 154 -2.03 10.80 -13.67
N GLY A 155 -2.39 10.46 -12.43
CA GLY A 155 -3.78 10.43 -11.98
C GLY A 155 -4.61 9.23 -12.52
N LYS A 156 -3.94 8.24 -13.09
CA LYS A 156 -4.55 6.98 -13.53
C LYS A 156 -4.01 5.83 -12.70
N ILE A 157 -4.89 4.91 -12.36
CA ILE A 157 -4.52 3.65 -11.71
C ILE A 157 -4.59 2.56 -12.78
N THR A 158 -3.49 1.84 -12.94
CA THR A 158 -3.42 0.65 -13.81
C THR A 158 -3.09 -0.55 -12.94
N VAL A 159 -3.94 -1.57 -12.99
CA VAL A 159 -3.76 -2.78 -12.20
C VAL A 159 -3.13 -3.87 -13.06
N TYR A 160 -2.07 -4.48 -12.54
CA TYR A 160 -1.36 -5.60 -13.15
C TYR A 160 -1.57 -6.84 -12.29
N PRO A 161 -1.92 -7.99 -12.85
CA PRO A 161 -1.93 -9.25 -12.13
C PRO A 161 -0.50 -9.70 -11.85
N GLY A 162 -0.30 -10.39 -10.73
CA GLY A 162 0.99 -10.86 -10.30
C GLY A 162 1.63 -9.99 -9.22
N ASN A 163 2.84 -10.36 -8.82
CA ASN A 163 3.63 -9.68 -7.81
C ASN A 163 4.43 -8.49 -8.37
N TYR A 164 5.35 -7.95 -7.58
CA TYR A 164 6.16 -6.79 -7.99
C TYR A 164 7.07 -7.11 -9.19
N ASP A 165 7.66 -8.30 -9.25
CA ASP A 165 8.55 -8.69 -10.34
C ASP A 165 7.78 -8.88 -11.65
N ASP A 166 6.59 -9.52 -11.60
CA ASP A 166 5.68 -9.64 -12.74
C ASP A 166 5.26 -8.26 -13.28
N PHE A 167 4.97 -7.32 -12.38
CA PHE A 167 4.66 -5.93 -12.74
C PHE A 167 5.84 -5.25 -13.45
N MET A 168 7.06 -5.40 -12.93
CA MET A 168 8.25 -4.79 -13.54
C MET A 168 8.49 -5.32 -14.95
N GLU A 169 8.30 -6.61 -15.17
CA GLU A 169 8.42 -7.22 -16.50
C GLU A 169 7.32 -6.69 -17.44
N ALA A 170 6.05 -6.77 -17.02
CA ALA A 170 4.91 -6.34 -17.83
C ALA A 170 4.99 -4.84 -18.19
N SER A 171 5.33 -3.99 -17.23
CA SER A 171 5.45 -2.54 -17.45
C SER A 171 6.63 -2.20 -18.37
N SER A 172 7.74 -2.91 -18.24
CA SER A 172 8.91 -2.76 -19.13
C SER A 172 8.56 -3.16 -20.56
N GLN A 173 7.91 -4.31 -20.75
CA GLN A 173 7.45 -4.77 -22.07
C GLN A 173 6.46 -3.79 -22.70
N ALA A 174 5.49 -3.29 -21.95
CA ALA A 174 4.52 -2.31 -22.43
C ALA A 174 5.19 -1.02 -22.91
N ARG A 175 6.16 -0.49 -22.15
CA ARG A 175 6.95 0.69 -22.54
C ARG A 175 7.76 0.43 -23.81
N GLN A 176 8.39 -0.73 -23.93
CA GLN A 176 9.16 -1.09 -25.11
C GLN A 176 8.27 -1.21 -26.35
N GLN A 177 7.11 -1.85 -26.22
CA GLN A 177 6.13 -1.96 -27.30
C GLN A 177 5.64 -0.59 -27.76
N GLN A 178 5.33 0.31 -26.84
CA GLN A 178 4.90 1.68 -27.15
C GLN A 178 6.03 2.48 -27.81
N ALA A 179 7.28 2.34 -27.33
CA ALA A 179 8.45 2.99 -27.96
C ALA A 179 8.63 2.51 -29.41
N ASN A 180 8.53 1.20 -29.65
CA ASN A 180 8.63 0.60 -30.98
C ASN A 180 7.47 1.06 -31.89
N ALA A 181 6.23 1.11 -31.36
CA ALA A 181 5.08 1.62 -32.12
C ALA A 181 5.25 3.09 -32.50
N ASN A 182 5.74 3.92 -31.58
CA ASN A 182 6.02 5.33 -31.83
C ASN A 182 7.16 5.53 -32.84
N ALA A 183 8.21 4.70 -32.80
CA ALA A 183 9.29 4.74 -33.78
C ALA A 183 8.76 4.45 -35.19
N ARG A 184 7.96 3.38 -35.36
CA ARG A 184 7.32 3.03 -36.63
C ARG A 184 6.35 4.12 -37.11
N ALA A 185 5.57 4.71 -36.21
CA ALA A 185 4.67 5.81 -36.53
C ALA A 185 5.46 7.06 -37.02
N LYS A 186 6.56 7.42 -36.36
CA LYS A 186 7.44 8.52 -36.76
C LYS A 186 8.05 8.30 -38.16
N GLU A 187 8.56 7.10 -38.42
CA GLU A 187 9.11 6.71 -39.72
C GLU A 187 8.04 6.85 -40.81
N ARG A 188 6.84 6.30 -40.56
CA ARG A 188 5.71 6.40 -41.48
C ARG A 188 5.25 7.83 -41.73
N ILE A 189 5.20 8.66 -40.70
CA ILE A 189 4.90 10.09 -40.82
C ILE A 189 5.96 10.77 -41.69
N SER A 190 7.24 10.48 -41.49
CA SER A 190 8.34 11.06 -42.29
C SER A 190 8.19 10.73 -43.78
N GLU A 191 7.93 9.46 -44.13
CA GLU A 191 7.67 9.03 -45.52
C GLU A 191 6.48 9.78 -46.14
N LEU A 192 5.38 9.88 -45.39
CA LEU A 192 4.18 10.58 -45.85
C LEU A 192 4.41 12.08 -46.03
N GLN A 193 5.16 12.73 -45.13
CA GLN A 193 5.53 14.12 -45.22
C GLN A 193 6.43 14.39 -46.45
N GLU A 194 7.38 13.50 -46.72
CA GLU A 194 8.23 13.63 -47.89
C GLU A 194 7.42 13.53 -49.20
N PHE A 195 6.47 12.61 -49.25
CA PHE A 195 5.53 12.51 -50.38
C PHE A 195 4.69 13.76 -50.55
N VAL A 196 4.10 14.28 -49.46
CA VAL A 196 3.32 15.53 -49.49
C VAL A 196 4.18 16.68 -50.00
N ARG A 197 5.41 16.83 -49.51
CA ARG A 197 6.36 17.88 -49.95
C ARG A 197 6.67 17.81 -51.45
N ARG A 198 6.86 16.58 -51.99
CA ARG A 198 7.20 16.40 -53.43
C ARG A 198 6.02 16.67 -54.36
N PHE A 199 4.77 16.39 -53.91
CA PHE A 199 3.62 16.35 -54.79
C PHE A 199 2.51 17.37 -54.48
N SER A 200 2.66 18.21 -53.44
CA SER A 200 1.68 19.22 -53.02
C SER A 200 1.38 20.26 -54.13
N ALA A 201 2.38 20.61 -54.94
CA ALA A 201 2.24 21.56 -56.02
C ALA A 201 1.64 20.97 -57.32
N ASN A 202 1.47 19.65 -57.42
CA ASN A 202 1.03 18.97 -58.62
C ASN A 202 -0.50 18.81 -58.60
N LYS A 203 -1.26 19.53 -59.45
CA LYS A 203 -2.72 19.52 -59.53
C LYS A 203 -3.32 18.11 -59.64
N SER A 204 -2.70 17.18 -60.39
CA SER A 204 -3.19 15.83 -60.57
C SER A 204 -3.06 14.95 -59.32
N LYS A 205 -2.09 15.27 -58.41
CA LYS A 205 -1.78 14.53 -57.19
C LYS A 205 -2.24 15.25 -55.91
N ALA A 206 -2.83 16.46 -56.02
CA ALA A 206 -3.26 17.25 -54.87
C ALA A 206 -4.25 16.51 -53.97
N LYS A 207 -5.20 15.75 -54.54
CA LYS A 207 -6.18 14.94 -53.79
C LYS A 207 -5.49 13.83 -53.01
N GLN A 208 -4.43 13.22 -53.53
CA GLN A 208 -3.65 12.19 -52.85
C GLN A 208 -2.78 12.81 -51.72
N ALA A 209 -2.22 14.00 -51.93
CA ALA A 209 -1.47 14.71 -50.89
C ALA A 209 -2.38 15.08 -49.70
N THR A 210 -3.59 15.57 -49.96
CA THR A 210 -4.59 15.89 -48.92
C THR A 210 -5.01 14.65 -48.12
N SER A 211 -5.25 13.52 -48.81
CA SER A 211 -5.55 12.24 -48.13
C SER A 211 -4.43 11.78 -47.22
N ARG A 212 -3.17 11.94 -47.64
CA ARG A 212 -1.99 11.58 -46.82
C ARG A 212 -1.75 12.53 -45.63
N MET A 213 -2.08 13.82 -45.78
CA MET A 213 -2.09 14.76 -44.65
C MET A 213 -3.06 14.31 -43.55
N LYS A 214 -4.29 13.91 -43.94
CA LYS A 214 -5.26 13.35 -42.97
C LYS A 214 -4.75 12.06 -42.31
N LEU A 215 -3.96 11.25 -43.03
CA LEU A 215 -3.37 10.04 -42.45
C LEU A 215 -2.25 10.38 -41.46
N ILE A 216 -1.44 11.39 -41.73
CA ILE A 216 -0.42 11.91 -40.80
C ILE A 216 -1.07 12.35 -39.49
N ASP A 217 -2.20 13.08 -39.56
CA ASP A 217 -2.92 13.53 -38.35
C ASP A 217 -3.46 12.37 -37.51
N LYS A 218 -3.85 11.27 -38.17
CA LYS A 218 -4.29 10.04 -37.47
C LYS A 218 -3.16 9.21 -36.89
N LEU A 219 -1.96 9.30 -37.48
CA LEU A 219 -0.76 8.54 -37.08
C LEU A 219 0.07 9.25 -36.02
N LYS A 220 -0.37 10.42 -35.50
CA LYS A 220 0.39 11.13 -34.47
C LYS A 220 0.75 10.17 -33.34
N PRO A 221 2.06 10.00 -33.07
CA PRO A 221 2.49 9.12 -31.99
C PRO A 221 1.93 9.66 -30.67
N GLU A 222 1.50 8.77 -29.80
CA GLU A 222 1.18 9.15 -28.42
C GLU A 222 2.45 9.62 -27.74
N ASP A 223 2.42 10.79 -27.11
CA ASP A 223 3.54 11.27 -26.31
C ASP A 223 3.77 10.28 -25.16
N ILE A 224 4.89 9.57 -25.23
CA ILE A 224 5.39 8.81 -24.08
C ILE A 224 5.83 9.84 -23.06
N LYS A 225 4.94 10.18 -22.13
CA LYS A 225 5.31 11.02 -20.99
C LYS A 225 6.35 10.26 -20.17
N PRO A 226 7.49 10.84 -19.84
CA PRO A 226 8.39 10.24 -18.86
C PRO A 226 7.60 10.06 -17.55
N SER A 227 7.85 8.97 -16.81
CA SER A 227 7.13 8.73 -15.56
C SER A 227 7.11 9.99 -14.69
N SER A 228 5.96 10.29 -14.06
CA SER A 228 5.85 11.41 -13.11
C SER A 228 6.78 11.23 -11.90
N ARG A 229 7.31 10.02 -11.70
CA ARG A 229 8.28 9.64 -10.67
C ARG A 229 9.71 9.91 -11.13
N GLN A 230 10.00 11.09 -11.66
CA GLN A 230 11.39 11.48 -11.94
C GLN A 230 12.12 11.74 -10.63
N TYR A 231 13.14 10.92 -10.34
CA TYR A 231 14.08 11.24 -9.28
C TYR A 231 14.78 12.55 -9.62
N PRO A 232 14.91 13.51 -8.69
CA PRO A 232 15.69 14.71 -8.91
C PRO A 232 17.12 14.27 -9.22
N TRP A 233 17.54 14.51 -10.47
CA TRP A 233 18.89 14.23 -10.86
C TRP A 233 19.78 15.37 -10.39
N ILE A 234 20.59 15.12 -9.37
CA ILE A 234 21.56 16.08 -8.86
C ILE A 234 22.83 15.90 -9.70
N ARG A 235 23.13 16.88 -10.53
CA ARG A 235 24.40 16.94 -11.26
C ARG A 235 25.43 17.55 -10.33
N PHE A 236 26.41 16.77 -9.92
CA PHE A 236 27.59 17.29 -9.26
C PHE A 236 28.50 17.90 -10.34
N GLU A 237 28.59 19.21 -10.40
CA GLU A 237 29.57 19.91 -11.24
C GLU A 237 30.86 19.98 -10.42
N TYR A 238 31.88 19.30 -10.89
CA TYR A 238 33.22 19.41 -10.33
C TYR A 238 33.93 20.59 -11.01
N ASP A 239 34.47 21.52 -10.21
CA ASP A 239 35.39 22.52 -10.73
C ASP A 239 36.68 21.78 -11.14
N GLU A 240 37.12 21.95 -12.41
CA GLU A 240 38.30 21.26 -12.94
C GLU A 240 39.58 21.55 -12.13
N LYS A 241 39.57 22.60 -11.31
CA LYS A 241 40.67 23.00 -10.42
C LYS A 241 40.69 22.23 -9.07
N GLU A 242 39.58 21.59 -8.67
CA GLU A 242 39.46 20.80 -7.43
C GLU A 242 39.34 19.31 -7.73
N LYS A 243 40.34 18.76 -8.43
CA LYS A 243 40.42 17.30 -8.60
C LYS A 243 40.71 16.67 -7.23
N LEU A 244 39.67 16.07 -6.62
CA LEU A 244 39.86 15.15 -5.52
C LEU A 244 40.78 14.02 -5.97
N HIS A 245 42.01 13.99 -5.42
CA HIS A 245 42.94 12.89 -5.65
C HIS A 245 42.32 11.58 -5.12
N ARG A 246 42.66 10.45 -5.74
CA ARG A 246 42.14 9.08 -5.62
C ARG A 246 42.06 8.47 -4.20
N GLN A 247 42.25 9.22 -3.15
CA GLN A 247 42.16 8.81 -1.76
C GLN A 247 41.31 9.81 -0.99
N ALA A 248 39.98 9.66 -1.07
CA ALA A 248 39.10 10.07 0.00
C ALA A 248 38.81 8.81 0.83
N LEU A 249 39.29 8.83 2.06
CA LEU A 249 38.99 7.85 3.08
C LEU A 249 37.50 7.90 3.43
#